data_a2b489ffe6aff952f3eb062d0bff7b92
#
_entry.id   a2b489ffe6aff952f3eb062d0bff7b92
#
_cell.length_a   1.000
_cell.length_b   1.000
_cell.length_c   1.000
_cell.angle_alpha   90.00
_cell.angle_beta   90.00
_cell.angle_gamma   90.00
#
_symmetry.space_group_name_H-M   'P 1'
#
loop_
_entity.id
_entity.type
_entity.pdbx_description
1 polymer ?
#
loop_
_entity_poly.entity_id
_entity_poly.type
_entity_poly.pdbx_seq_one_letter_code
_entity_poly.pdbx_strand_id
1 'polypeptide(L)'
;MSTSATHVVSSKRILLSVGVILCFCLVFGVSLIIFEFNQQWMLRIHLDPILPNWFWSLINLFGDAWVVLLILLVSERRPGVMTSWILKTWLAGAAFVQLIKYLSPMPRPANVLGKEMLTLIDHPPLFSGSMPSGHAFAAISCALILVTVMKQRGVNQSYLWMIAAFAGLVSWARVAVGAHWPSDVIVGVGLAFLVVALTYVWETRSSWNHWLSSKHGAVLLVLIHSLIAVYLLVPQSDFLLVQIFQLSLACLSVSKAIYLIKVSLWLRTT
;
A
#
# COMPACT_ATOMS: atom_id res chain seq x y z
N MET A 1 -35.56 -13.53 1.85
CA MET A 1 -35.61 -12.16 1.28
C MET A 1 -34.99 -11.07 2.19
N SER A 2 -34.33 -11.39 3.32
CA SER A 2 -33.81 -10.37 4.26
C SER A 2 -32.33 -10.01 4.09
N THR A 3 -31.56 -10.74 3.28
CA THR A 3 -30.11 -10.55 3.13
C THR A 3 -29.67 -9.38 2.24
N SER A 4 -30.53 -8.93 1.32
CA SER A 4 -30.17 -7.83 0.40
C SER A 4 -30.22 -6.44 1.04
N ALA A 5 -31.13 -6.23 1.99
CA ALA A 5 -31.31 -4.92 2.63
C ALA A 5 -30.17 -4.59 3.62
N THR A 6 -29.64 -5.59 4.34
CA THR A 6 -28.51 -5.41 5.28
C THR A 6 -27.21 -5.11 4.55
N HIS A 7 -26.97 -5.70 3.37
CA HIS A 7 -25.78 -5.42 2.54
C HIS A 7 -25.80 -4.00 1.96
N VAL A 8 -26.95 -3.50 1.52
CA VAL A 8 -27.09 -2.14 0.95
C VAL A 8 -26.90 -1.06 2.02
N VAL A 9 -27.43 -1.25 3.23
CA VAL A 9 -27.23 -0.30 4.34
C VAL A 9 -25.77 -0.28 4.80
N SER A 10 -25.08 -1.43 4.84
CA SER A 10 -23.65 -1.53 5.16
C SER A 10 -22.80 -0.76 4.14
N SER A 11 -23.07 -0.94 2.84
CA SER A 11 -22.29 -0.26 1.77
C SER A 11 -22.45 1.26 1.81
N LYS A 12 -23.66 1.79 2.05
CA LYS A 12 -23.89 3.24 2.18
C LYS A 12 -23.16 3.85 3.38
N ARG A 13 -23.16 3.18 4.54
CA ARG A 13 -22.43 3.65 5.73
C ARG A 13 -20.93 3.66 5.50
N ILE A 14 -20.38 2.62 4.85
CA ILE A 14 -18.95 2.56 4.49
C ILE A 14 -18.59 3.73 3.57
N LEU A 15 -19.34 3.94 2.49
CA LEU A 15 -19.08 5.03 1.55
C LEU A 15 -19.17 6.41 2.20
N LEU A 16 -20.14 6.62 3.10
CA LEU A 16 -20.26 7.88 3.85
C LEU A 16 -19.07 8.10 4.77
N SER A 17 -18.65 7.09 5.55
CA SER A 17 -17.49 7.18 6.44
C SER A 17 -16.21 7.45 5.66
N VAL A 18 -16.02 6.79 4.51
CA VAL A 18 -14.89 7.01 3.61
C VAL A 18 -14.91 8.42 3.03
N GLY A 19 -16.07 8.90 2.60
CA GLY A 19 -16.22 10.27 2.11
C GLY A 19 -15.82 11.32 3.15
N VAL A 20 -16.23 11.13 4.40
CA VAL A 20 -15.86 12.02 5.52
C VAL A 20 -14.35 12.00 5.77
N ILE A 21 -13.72 10.81 5.81
CA ILE A 21 -12.28 10.69 6.03
C ILE A 21 -11.52 11.34 4.87
N LEU A 22 -11.92 11.09 3.62
CA LEU A 22 -11.31 11.70 2.45
C LEU A 22 -11.41 13.23 2.48
N CYS A 23 -12.59 13.78 2.77
CA CYS A 23 -12.79 15.23 2.92
C CYS A 23 -11.88 15.80 4.01
N PHE A 24 -11.80 15.14 5.17
CA PHE A 24 -10.91 15.55 6.26
C PHE A 24 -9.43 15.55 5.81
N CYS A 25 -8.97 14.46 5.18
CA CYS A 25 -7.59 14.35 4.69
C CYS A 25 -7.27 15.43 3.63
N LEU A 26 -8.21 15.71 2.73
CA LEU A 26 -8.03 16.75 1.71
C LEU A 26 -7.97 18.15 2.34
N VAL A 27 -8.93 18.48 3.21
CA VAL A 27 -8.97 19.79 3.89
C VAL A 27 -7.74 20.00 4.75
N PHE A 28 -7.35 19.00 5.52
CA PHE A 28 -6.15 19.08 6.37
C PHE A 28 -4.87 19.16 5.54
N GLY A 29 -4.74 18.33 4.49
CA GLY A 29 -3.60 18.37 3.57
C GLY A 29 -3.46 19.73 2.87
N VAL A 30 -4.56 20.28 2.37
CA VAL A 30 -4.58 21.63 1.76
C VAL A 30 -4.23 22.71 2.80
N SER A 31 -4.73 22.61 4.04
CA SER A 31 -4.41 23.56 5.11
C SER A 31 -2.92 23.58 5.43
N LEU A 32 -2.25 22.42 5.44
CA LEU A 32 -0.80 22.32 5.66
C LEU A 32 -0.01 23.05 4.56
N ILE A 33 -0.48 23.01 3.31
CA ILE A 33 0.15 23.68 2.18
C ILE A 33 -0.01 25.20 2.29
N ILE A 34 -1.24 25.68 2.53
CA ILE A 34 -1.59 27.10 2.58
C ILE A 34 -0.86 27.84 3.72
N PHE A 35 -0.73 27.20 4.88
CA PHE A 35 -0.14 27.84 6.07
C PHE A 35 1.36 27.59 6.22
N GLU A 36 2.07 27.11 5.20
CA GLU A 36 3.51 26.81 5.20
C GLU A 36 3.95 25.81 6.29
N PHE A 37 3.03 25.25 7.06
CA PHE A 37 3.33 24.23 8.07
C PHE A 37 3.95 22.98 7.48
N ASN A 38 3.66 22.69 6.22
CA ASN A 38 4.14 21.52 5.52
C ASN A 38 5.67 21.45 5.52
N GLN A 39 6.35 22.55 5.19
CA GLN A 39 7.80 22.65 5.19
C GLN A 39 8.39 22.54 6.61
N GLN A 40 7.80 23.26 7.56
CA GLN A 40 8.27 23.25 8.95
C GLN A 40 8.19 21.85 9.58
N TRP A 41 7.09 21.14 9.36
CA TRP A 41 6.91 19.76 9.84
C TRP A 41 7.89 18.81 9.15
N MET A 42 8.09 18.95 7.83
CA MET A 42 9.06 18.18 7.09
C MET A 42 10.47 18.33 7.68
N LEU A 43 10.95 19.54 7.87
CA LEU A 43 12.27 19.81 8.41
C LEU A 43 12.42 19.27 9.84
N ARG A 44 11.42 19.48 10.69
CA ARG A 44 11.45 18.99 12.07
C ARG A 44 11.52 17.47 12.17
N ILE A 45 10.80 16.75 11.32
CA ILE A 45 10.76 15.29 11.32
C ILE A 45 12.03 14.69 10.71
N HIS A 46 12.51 15.33 9.64
CA HIS A 46 13.61 14.79 8.85
C HIS A 46 14.99 15.12 9.44
N LEU A 47 15.19 16.35 9.95
CA LEU A 47 16.49 16.79 10.48
C LEU A 47 16.77 16.25 11.89
N ASP A 48 15.74 15.89 12.66
CA ASP A 48 15.87 15.33 14.01
C ASP A 48 15.17 13.96 14.08
N PRO A 49 15.66 12.95 13.34
CA PRO A 49 15.04 11.64 13.32
C PRO A 49 15.27 10.93 14.65
N ILE A 50 14.18 10.56 15.35
CA ILE A 50 14.20 9.85 16.64
C ILE A 50 14.91 8.49 16.53
N LEU A 51 14.93 7.89 15.34
CA LEU A 51 15.43 6.55 15.07
C LEU A 51 16.47 6.58 13.93
N PRO A 52 17.42 5.62 13.91
CA PRO A 52 18.50 5.60 12.93
C PRO A 52 18.00 5.38 11.49
N ASN A 53 18.79 5.82 10.52
CA ASN A 53 18.42 5.79 9.08
C ASN A 53 18.09 4.38 8.57
N TRP A 54 18.82 3.33 9.00
CA TRP A 54 18.51 1.95 8.62
C TRP A 54 17.12 1.50 9.08
N PHE A 55 16.65 2.00 10.22
CA PHE A 55 15.31 1.67 10.72
C PHE A 55 14.24 2.30 9.81
N TRP A 56 14.40 3.58 9.46
CA TRP A 56 13.47 4.26 8.55
C TRP A 56 13.47 3.62 7.16
N SER A 57 14.64 3.22 6.66
CA SER A 57 14.78 2.48 5.41
C SER A 57 14.02 1.13 5.48
N LEU A 58 14.19 0.36 6.56
CA LEU A 58 13.48 -0.90 6.75
C LEU A 58 11.96 -0.70 6.81
N ILE A 59 11.47 0.29 7.56
CA ILE A 59 10.05 0.61 7.62
C ILE A 59 9.53 1.08 6.27
N ASN A 60 10.31 1.87 5.54
CA ASN A 60 9.99 2.36 4.21
C ASN A 60 9.75 1.21 3.21
N LEU A 61 10.52 0.13 3.30
CA LEU A 61 10.37 -1.06 2.45
C LEU A 61 8.94 -1.65 2.51
N PHE A 62 8.29 -1.62 3.67
CA PHE A 62 6.91 -2.10 3.84
C PHE A 62 5.84 -1.21 3.20
N GLY A 63 6.21 -0.03 2.72
CA GLY A 63 5.33 0.84 1.93
C GLY A 63 5.51 0.66 0.42
N ASP A 64 6.51 -0.09 -0.02
CA ASP A 64 6.70 -0.38 -1.43
C ASP A 64 5.52 -1.19 -2.00
N ALA A 65 5.00 -0.78 -3.16
CA ALA A 65 3.79 -1.35 -3.74
C ALA A 65 3.93 -2.85 -4.05
N TRP A 66 5.11 -3.32 -4.46
CA TRP A 66 5.36 -4.73 -4.75
C TRP A 66 5.50 -5.56 -3.48
N VAL A 67 6.12 -5.00 -2.44
CA VAL A 67 6.20 -5.63 -1.11
C VAL A 67 4.82 -5.75 -0.48
N VAL A 68 4.02 -4.70 -0.55
CA VAL A 68 2.62 -4.70 -0.08
C VAL A 68 1.80 -5.75 -0.83
N LEU A 69 1.92 -5.79 -2.15
CA LEU A 69 1.22 -6.78 -2.98
C LEU A 69 1.63 -8.20 -2.59
N LEU A 70 2.93 -8.45 -2.38
CA LEU A 70 3.44 -9.75 -1.92
C LEU A 70 2.83 -10.15 -0.58
N ILE A 71 2.89 -9.29 0.44
CA ILE A 71 2.38 -9.55 1.79
C ILE A 71 0.90 -9.95 1.72
N LEU A 72 0.12 -9.22 0.94
CA LEU A 72 -1.31 -9.49 0.77
C LEU A 72 -1.57 -10.81 0.04
N LEU A 73 -0.85 -11.08 -1.06
CA LEU A 73 -1.05 -12.30 -1.86
C LEU A 73 -0.60 -13.57 -1.12
N VAL A 74 0.42 -13.49 -0.27
CA VAL A 74 0.84 -14.67 0.53
C VAL A 74 -0.07 -14.93 1.72
N SER A 75 -0.81 -13.92 2.21
CA SER A 75 -1.73 -14.05 3.35
C SER A 75 -2.98 -14.89 3.04
N GLU A 76 -3.30 -15.10 1.76
CA GLU A 76 -4.34 -16.03 1.33
C GLU A 76 -3.71 -17.30 0.75
N ARG A 77 -4.01 -18.46 1.36
CA ARG A 77 -3.39 -19.72 0.96
C ARG A 77 -3.76 -20.12 -0.47
N ARG A 78 -5.05 -20.02 -0.83
CA ARG A 78 -5.55 -20.28 -2.17
C ARG A 78 -6.20 -19.00 -2.71
N PRO A 79 -5.96 -18.64 -4.00
CA PRO A 79 -6.60 -17.46 -4.60
C PRO A 79 -8.12 -17.50 -4.47
N GLY A 80 -8.71 -16.42 -4.02
CA GLY A 80 -10.14 -16.31 -3.80
C GLY A 80 -10.62 -14.86 -3.81
N VAL A 81 -11.63 -14.58 -2.99
CA VAL A 81 -12.25 -13.25 -2.87
C VAL A 81 -11.24 -12.18 -2.42
N MET A 82 -10.38 -12.52 -1.45
CA MET A 82 -9.37 -11.59 -0.95
C MET A 82 -8.33 -11.28 -2.04
N THR A 83 -7.81 -12.28 -2.76
CA THR A 83 -6.87 -12.08 -3.88
C THR A 83 -7.49 -11.20 -4.97
N SER A 84 -8.76 -11.43 -5.32
CA SER A 84 -9.51 -10.63 -6.30
C SER A 84 -9.62 -9.17 -5.85
N TRP A 85 -10.00 -8.92 -4.61
CA TRP A 85 -10.09 -7.58 -4.05
C TRP A 85 -8.74 -6.85 -4.02
N ILE A 86 -7.68 -7.55 -3.62
CA ILE A 86 -6.30 -7.03 -3.62
C ILE A 86 -5.89 -6.55 -5.02
N LEU A 87 -6.07 -7.39 -6.05
CA LEU A 87 -5.68 -7.03 -7.41
C LEU A 87 -6.46 -5.84 -7.95
N LYS A 88 -7.77 -5.76 -7.66
CA LYS A 88 -8.58 -4.59 -8.02
C LYS A 88 -8.10 -3.32 -7.33
N THR A 89 -7.80 -3.42 -6.01
CA THR A 89 -7.28 -2.28 -5.24
C THR A 89 -5.92 -1.84 -5.76
N TRP A 90 -5.05 -2.77 -6.11
CA TRP A 90 -3.73 -2.47 -6.66
C TRP A 90 -3.83 -1.78 -8.02
N LEU A 91 -4.65 -2.30 -8.95
CA LEU A 91 -4.86 -1.72 -10.28
C LEU A 91 -5.51 -0.32 -10.20
N ALA A 92 -6.61 -0.20 -9.47
CA ALA A 92 -7.30 1.08 -9.31
C ALA A 92 -6.40 2.10 -8.59
N GLY A 93 -5.68 1.66 -7.55
CA GLY A 93 -4.77 2.50 -6.79
C GLY A 93 -3.63 3.03 -7.65
N ALA A 94 -2.98 2.17 -8.44
CA ALA A 94 -1.94 2.60 -9.35
C ALA A 94 -2.46 3.66 -10.34
N ALA A 95 -3.64 3.45 -10.93
CA ALA A 95 -4.26 4.40 -11.85
C ALA A 95 -4.57 5.74 -11.17
N PHE A 96 -5.21 5.74 -9.99
CA PHE A 96 -5.56 6.98 -9.27
C PHE A 96 -4.32 7.73 -8.78
N VAL A 97 -3.33 7.04 -8.21
CA VAL A 97 -2.08 7.66 -7.76
C VAL A 97 -1.36 8.34 -8.93
N GLN A 98 -1.24 7.67 -10.09
CA GLN A 98 -0.57 8.25 -11.24
C GLN A 98 -1.37 9.40 -11.87
N LEU A 99 -2.70 9.28 -11.94
CA LEU A 99 -3.58 10.34 -12.43
C LEU A 99 -3.43 11.61 -11.57
N ILE A 100 -3.47 11.49 -10.24
CA ILE A 100 -3.34 12.64 -9.35
C ILE A 100 -1.93 13.24 -9.46
N LYS A 101 -0.87 12.42 -9.57
CA LYS A 101 0.50 12.92 -9.79
C LYS A 101 0.63 13.72 -11.09
N TYR A 102 -0.06 13.30 -12.14
CA TYR A 102 -0.09 14.01 -13.40
C TYR A 102 -0.86 15.33 -13.31
N LEU A 103 -2.01 15.34 -12.61
CA LEU A 103 -2.85 16.52 -12.44
C LEU A 103 -2.31 17.52 -11.40
N SER A 104 -1.51 17.05 -10.45
CA SER A 104 -0.93 17.87 -9.37
C SER A 104 0.61 17.72 -9.35
N PRO A 105 1.34 18.42 -10.22
CA PRO A 105 2.79 18.31 -10.34
C PRO A 105 3.53 19.00 -9.18
N MET A 106 3.17 18.69 -7.93
CA MET A 106 3.87 19.24 -6.75
C MET A 106 5.32 18.77 -6.71
N PRO A 107 6.29 19.69 -6.54
CA PRO A 107 7.69 19.32 -6.41
C PRO A 107 7.94 18.56 -5.11
N ARG A 108 8.92 17.64 -5.12
CA ARG A 108 9.35 16.92 -3.93
C ARG A 108 10.15 17.82 -2.98
N PRO A 109 10.23 17.45 -1.67
CA PRO A 109 11.00 18.22 -0.70
C PRO A 109 12.42 18.57 -1.17
N ALA A 110 13.16 17.60 -1.71
CA ALA A 110 14.53 17.82 -2.19
C ALA A 110 14.66 18.77 -3.39
N ASN A 111 13.59 18.95 -4.18
CA ASN A 111 13.58 19.88 -5.30
C ASN A 111 13.27 21.33 -4.87
N VAL A 112 12.71 21.51 -3.67
CA VAL A 112 12.37 22.84 -3.11
C VAL A 112 13.43 23.29 -2.12
N LEU A 113 13.84 22.39 -1.22
CA LEU A 113 14.76 22.71 -0.12
C LEU A 113 16.25 22.58 -0.53
N GLY A 114 16.51 21.89 -1.65
CA GLY A 114 17.87 21.49 -2.05
C GLY A 114 18.26 20.14 -1.45
N LYS A 115 19.00 19.38 -2.24
CA LYS A 115 19.49 18.04 -1.84
C LYS A 115 20.51 18.11 -0.69
N GLU A 116 21.16 19.24 -0.55
CA GLU A 116 22.20 19.49 0.45
C GLU A 116 21.60 19.68 1.86
N MET A 117 20.35 20.12 1.94
CA MET A 117 19.63 20.30 3.21
C MET A 117 18.96 19.01 3.72
N LEU A 118 18.87 17.98 2.88
CA LEU A 118 18.15 16.76 3.20
C LEU A 118 19.06 15.53 3.09
N THR A 119 19.15 14.74 4.14
CA THR A 119 19.79 13.42 4.11
C THR A 119 18.79 12.41 3.54
N LEU A 120 18.73 12.33 2.19
CA LEU A 120 17.81 11.40 1.53
C LEU A 120 18.19 9.96 1.83
N ILE A 121 17.21 9.16 2.28
CA ILE A 121 17.36 7.73 2.53
C ILE A 121 16.68 6.96 1.39
N ASP A 122 17.32 5.89 0.87
CA ASP A 122 16.80 4.98 -0.17
C ASP A 122 16.55 5.62 -1.55
N HIS A 123 17.29 6.62 -1.94
CA HIS A 123 17.28 7.21 -3.30
C HIS A 123 15.88 7.47 -3.89
N PRO A 124 15.00 8.24 -3.24
CA PRO A 124 13.67 8.50 -3.74
C PRO A 124 13.72 9.15 -5.12
N PRO A 125 12.81 8.78 -6.07
CA PRO A 125 12.80 9.37 -7.39
C PRO A 125 12.48 10.87 -7.31
N LEU A 126 13.34 11.73 -7.88
CA LEU A 126 13.23 13.18 -7.79
C LEU A 126 12.42 13.83 -8.94
N PHE A 127 12.22 13.10 -10.02
CA PHE A 127 11.61 13.59 -11.26
C PHE A 127 10.09 13.36 -11.36
N SER A 128 9.48 12.65 -10.43
CA SER A 128 8.02 12.43 -10.41
C SER A 128 7.32 13.38 -9.44
N GLY A 129 6.06 13.72 -9.70
CA GLY A 129 5.22 14.50 -8.78
C GLY A 129 5.23 13.93 -7.36
N SER A 130 5.23 14.81 -6.35
CA SER A 130 5.28 14.40 -4.96
C SER A 130 3.94 13.86 -4.48
N MET A 131 2.84 14.56 -4.73
CA MET A 131 1.50 14.22 -4.26
C MET A 131 0.76 13.31 -5.25
N PRO A 132 0.06 12.26 -4.75
CA PRO A 132 0.06 11.74 -3.38
C PRO A 132 1.22 10.79 -3.12
N SER A 133 1.48 10.44 -1.83
CA SER A 133 2.44 9.41 -1.48
C SER A 133 1.90 8.02 -1.82
N GLY A 134 2.53 7.35 -2.81
CA GLY A 134 2.16 5.98 -3.21
C GLY A 134 2.44 4.94 -2.13
N HIS A 135 3.52 5.10 -1.34
CA HIS A 135 3.83 4.22 -0.22
C HIS A 135 2.79 4.32 0.90
N ALA A 136 2.38 5.55 1.27
CA ALA A 136 1.33 5.73 2.27
C ALA A 136 0.00 5.12 1.79
N PHE A 137 -0.35 5.35 0.52
CA PHE A 137 -1.50 4.70 -0.11
C PHE A 137 -1.42 3.16 -0.01
N ALA A 138 -0.29 2.56 -0.37
CA ALA A 138 -0.10 1.11 -0.39
C ALA A 138 -0.17 0.51 1.03
N ALA A 139 0.55 1.11 2.01
CA ALA A 139 0.57 0.64 3.39
C ALA A 139 -0.81 0.70 4.05
N ILE A 140 -1.54 1.80 3.89
CA ILE A 140 -2.88 1.96 4.45
C ILE A 140 -3.89 1.04 3.74
N SER A 141 -3.81 0.89 2.42
CA SER A 141 -4.65 -0.07 1.68
C SER A 141 -4.42 -1.51 2.17
N CYS A 142 -3.16 -1.90 2.41
CA CYS A 142 -2.81 -3.18 3.00
C CYS A 142 -3.48 -3.38 4.36
N ALA A 143 -3.31 -2.42 5.26
CA ALA A 143 -3.90 -2.47 6.60
C ALA A 143 -5.42 -2.58 6.55
N LEU A 144 -6.09 -1.78 5.73
CA LEU A 144 -7.55 -1.79 5.60
C LEU A 144 -8.08 -3.15 5.11
N ILE A 145 -7.43 -3.76 4.13
CA ILE A 145 -7.80 -5.09 3.62
C ILE A 145 -7.57 -6.15 4.72
N LEU A 146 -6.38 -6.19 5.32
CA LEU A 146 -6.04 -7.14 6.37
C LEU A 146 -6.97 -7.01 7.58
N VAL A 147 -7.17 -5.79 8.09
CA VAL A 147 -8.07 -5.52 9.23
C VAL A 147 -9.49 -5.99 8.92
N THR A 148 -10.00 -5.70 7.72
CA THR A 148 -11.35 -6.13 7.31
C THR A 148 -11.48 -7.65 7.32
N VAL A 149 -10.54 -8.36 6.69
CA VAL A 149 -10.56 -9.82 6.61
C VAL A 149 -10.32 -10.47 7.97
N MET A 150 -9.36 -9.97 8.76
CA MET A 150 -9.04 -10.50 10.08
C MET A 150 -10.18 -10.27 11.08
N LYS A 151 -10.86 -9.12 11.02
CA LYS A 151 -12.04 -8.84 11.82
C LYS A 151 -13.19 -9.81 11.51
N GLN A 152 -13.41 -10.12 10.22
CA GLN A 152 -14.40 -11.12 9.81
C GLN A 152 -14.07 -12.53 10.32
N ARG A 153 -12.77 -12.84 10.53
CA ARG A 153 -12.29 -14.10 11.09
C ARG A 153 -12.26 -14.13 12.63
N GLY A 154 -12.75 -13.09 13.30
CA GLY A 154 -12.81 -13.02 14.76
C GLY A 154 -11.45 -12.76 15.44
N VAL A 155 -10.46 -12.24 14.72
CA VAL A 155 -9.16 -11.91 15.32
C VAL A 155 -9.30 -10.79 16.35
N ASN A 156 -8.56 -10.90 17.45
CA ASN A 156 -8.60 -9.94 18.56
C ASN A 156 -8.30 -8.52 18.10
N GLN A 157 -9.07 -7.57 18.62
CA GLN A 157 -9.01 -6.15 18.27
C GLN A 157 -7.60 -5.54 18.46
N SER A 158 -6.82 -6.01 19.43
CA SER A 158 -5.46 -5.53 19.68
C SER A 158 -4.54 -5.74 18.47
N TYR A 159 -4.61 -6.90 17.79
CA TYR A 159 -3.84 -7.16 16.57
C TYR A 159 -4.26 -6.24 15.42
N LEU A 160 -5.56 -5.92 15.33
CA LEU A 160 -6.07 -4.99 14.32
C LEU A 160 -5.51 -3.58 14.51
N TRP A 161 -5.42 -3.13 15.76
CA TRP A 161 -4.77 -1.84 16.10
C TRP A 161 -3.28 -1.85 15.82
N MET A 162 -2.58 -2.95 16.06
CA MET A 162 -1.15 -3.07 15.73
C MET A 162 -0.91 -2.94 14.23
N ILE A 163 -1.74 -3.58 13.39
CA ILE A 163 -1.65 -3.46 11.92
C ILE A 163 -1.88 -2.00 11.49
N ALA A 164 -2.90 -1.33 12.03
CA ALA A 164 -3.20 0.05 11.72
C ALA A 164 -2.06 1.00 12.15
N ALA A 165 -1.52 0.82 13.36
CA ALA A 165 -0.40 1.60 13.88
C ALA A 165 0.87 1.40 13.03
N PHE A 166 1.17 0.16 12.63
CA PHE A 166 2.30 -0.14 11.75
C PHE A 166 2.16 0.54 10.38
N ALA A 167 0.98 0.49 9.76
CA ALA A 167 0.74 1.20 8.50
C ALA A 167 0.86 2.72 8.63
N GLY A 168 0.48 3.28 9.77
CA GLY A 168 0.74 4.68 10.13
C GLY A 168 2.23 4.98 10.20
N LEU A 169 3.01 4.12 10.86
CA LEU A 169 4.48 4.24 10.94
C LEU A 169 5.14 4.17 9.56
N VAL A 170 4.70 3.22 8.70
CA VAL A 170 5.17 3.13 7.30
C VAL A 170 4.85 4.39 6.52
N SER A 171 3.66 4.94 6.70
CA SER A 171 3.25 6.20 6.06
C SER A 171 4.12 7.38 6.53
N TRP A 172 4.40 7.44 7.84
CA TRP A 172 5.27 8.45 8.44
C TRP A 172 6.72 8.35 7.97
N ALA A 173 7.23 7.14 7.74
CA ALA A 173 8.57 6.91 7.22
C ALA A 173 8.84 7.66 5.92
N ARG A 174 7.80 7.98 5.11
CA ARG A 174 7.96 8.76 3.87
C ARG A 174 8.43 10.19 4.09
N VAL A 175 8.07 10.77 5.22
CA VAL A 175 8.57 12.10 5.64
C VAL A 175 9.98 11.95 6.23
N ALA A 176 10.17 10.94 7.08
CA ALA A 176 11.46 10.69 7.73
C ALA A 176 12.61 10.40 6.73
N VAL A 177 12.33 9.65 5.65
CA VAL A 177 13.34 9.39 4.59
C VAL A 177 13.52 10.57 3.61
N GLY A 178 12.83 11.69 3.79
CA GLY A 178 12.98 12.87 2.94
C GLY A 178 12.24 12.83 1.60
N ALA A 179 11.39 11.83 1.37
CA ALA A 179 10.81 11.56 0.04
C ALA A 179 9.53 12.35 -0.27
N HIS A 180 8.76 12.72 0.76
CA HIS A 180 7.43 13.30 0.62
C HIS A 180 7.15 14.36 1.69
N TRP A 181 6.32 15.32 1.33
CA TRP A 181 5.72 16.26 2.27
C TRP A 181 4.70 15.55 3.18
N PRO A 182 4.47 16.05 4.42
CA PRO A 182 3.38 15.54 5.27
C PRO A 182 2.01 15.53 4.58
N SER A 183 1.70 16.57 3.80
CA SER A 183 0.46 16.65 3.01
C SER A 183 0.32 15.54 1.98
N ASP A 184 1.41 15.14 1.31
CA ASP A 184 1.38 14.03 0.33
C ASP A 184 0.97 12.71 0.99
N VAL A 185 1.46 12.51 2.23
CA VAL A 185 1.14 11.33 3.04
C VAL A 185 -0.34 11.33 3.42
N ILE A 186 -0.85 12.46 3.91
CA ILE A 186 -2.26 12.60 4.31
C ILE A 186 -3.20 12.34 3.14
N VAL A 187 -2.91 12.91 1.96
CA VAL A 187 -3.70 12.68 0.75
C VAL A 187 -3.60 11.22 0.30
N GLY A 188 -2.42 10.60 0.41
CA GLY A 188 -2.23 9.16 0.13
C GLY A 188 -3.07 8.26 1.04
N VAL A 189 -3.14 8.58 2.34
CA VAL A 189 -4.00 7.90 3.32
C VAL A 189 -5.48 8.04 2.95
N GLY A 190 -5.96 9.27 2.67
CA GLY A 190 -7.35 9.50 2.28
C GLY A 190 -7.73 8.77 1.00
N LEU A 191 -6.83 8.75 0.01
CA LEU A 191 -7.02 8.02 -1.24
C LEU A 191 -7.12 6.50 -1.00
N ALA A 192 -6.34 5.95 -0.06
CA ALA A 192 -6.41 4.52 0.28
C ALA A 192 -7.79 4.13 0.82
N PHE A 193 -8.37 4.93 1.73
CA PHE A 193 -9.74 4.69 2.23
C PHE A 193 -10.76 4.68 1.09
N LEU A 194 -10.68 5.66 0.19
CA LEU A 194 -11.59 5.75 -0.95
C LEU A 194 -11.48 4.54 -1.87
N VAL A 195 -10.26 4.23 -2.34
CA VAL A 195 -10.04 3.17 -3.33
C VAL A 195 -10.36 1.80 -2.75
N VAL A 196 -9.98 1.51 -1.51
CA VAL A 196 -10.29 0.24 -0.86
C VAL A 196 -11.80 0.05 -0.71
N ALA A 197 -12.56 1.11 -0.37
CA ALA A 197 -14.01 1.03 -0.29
C ALA A 197 -14.68 0.85 -1.66
N LEU A 198 -14.24 1.58 -2.68
CA LEU A 198 -14.75 1.43 -4.05
C LEU A 198 -14.50 0.03 -4.61
N THR A 199 -13.29 -0.49 -4.40
CA THR A 199 -12.92 -1.84 -4.87
C THR A 199 -13.58 -2.95 -4.06
N TYR A 200 -13.91 -2.72 -2.78
CA TYR A 200 -14.77 -3.62 -2.01
C TYR A 200 -16.17 -3.73 -2.62
N VAL A 201 -16.79 -2.60 -2.97
CA VAL A 201 -18.09 -2.60 -3.67
C VAL A 201 -17.98 -3.27 -5.04
N TRP A 202 -16.89 -3.05 -5.77
CA TRP A 202 -16.64 -3.75 -7.04
C TRP A 202 -16.50 -5.26 -6.84
N GLU A 203 -15.79 -5.70 -5.78
CA GLU A 203 -15.64 -7.12 -5.46
C GLU A 203 -16.99 -7.80 -5.21
N THR A 204 -17.91 -7.15 -4.48
CA THR A 204 -19.25 -7.72 -4.22
C THR A 204 -20.14 -7.87 -5.47
N ARG A 205 -19.75 -7.27 -6.60
CA ARG A 205 -20.49 -7.27 -7.86
C ARG A 205 -19.81 -8.02 -9.00
N SER A 206 -18.68 -8.66 -8.74
CA SER A 206 -17.87 -9.31 -9.78
C SER A 206 -17.44 -10.71 -9.38
N SER A 207 -17.10 -11.54 -10.36
CA SER A 207 -16.73 -12.94 -10.18
C SER A 207 -15.26 -13.23 -10.49
N TRP A 208 -14.36 -12.23 -10.34
CA TRP A 208 -12.92 -12.42 -10.60
C TRP A 208 -12.29 -13.55 -9.77
N ASN A 209 -12.80 -13.77 -8.55
CA ASN A 209 -12.37 -14.86 -7.67
C ASN A 209 -12.46 -16.24 -8.34
N HIS A 210 -13.54 -16.52 -9.11
CA HIS A 210 -13.68 -17.77 -9.85
C HIS A 210 -12.63 -17.90 -10.96
N TRP A 211 -12.40 -16.82 -11.71
CA TRP A 211 -11.37 -16.80 -12.74
C TRP A 211 -9.97 -16.96 -12.15
N LEU A 212 -9.65 -16.28 -11.04
CA LEU A 212 -8.37 -16.39 -10.36
C LEU A 212 -8.09 -17.79 -9.81
N SER A 213 -9.13 -18.56 -9.50
CA SER A 213 -9.01 -19.95 -9.09
C SER A 213 -8.81 -20.91 -10.28
N SER A 214 -8.91 -20.44 -11.52
CA SER A 214 -8.67 -21.22 -12.74
C SER A 214 -7.18 -21.36 -13.05
N LYS A 215 -6.85 -22.19 -14.07
CA LYS A 215 -5.48 -22.34 -14.58
C LYS A 215 -4.91 -21.01 -15.09
N HIS A 216 -5.69 -20.21 -15.80
CA HIS A 216 -5.26 -18.91 -16.31
C HIS A 216 -4.99 -17.91 -15.17
N GLY A 217 -5.84 -17.92 -14.13
CA GLY A 217 -5.61 -17.13 -12.93
C GLY A 217 -4.35 -17.56 -12.19
N ALA A 218 -4.09 -18.88 -12.07
CA ALA A 218 -2.86 -19.39 -11.47
C ALA A 218 -1.61 -18.94 -12.26
N VAL A 219 -1.64 -18.98 -13.59
CA VAL A 219 -0.54 -18.49 -14.44
C VAL A 219 -0.31 -16.99 -14.21
N LEU A 220 -1.36 -16.17 -14.18
CA LEU A 220 -1.24 -14.74 -13.88
C LEU A 220 -0.56 -14.51 -12.52
N LEU A 221 -1.00 -15.23 -11.48
CA LEU A 221 -0.42 -15.07 -10.15
C LEU A 221 1.03 -15.54 -10.06
N VAL A 222 1.39 -16.62 -10.78
CA VAL A 222 2.79 -17.05 -10.92
C VAL A 222 3.62 -15.96 -11.59
N LEU A 223 3.13 -15.35 -12.65
CA LEU A 223 3.82 -14.24 -13.34
C LEU A 223 3.98 -13.03 -12.40
N ILE A 224 2.95 -12.66 -11.64
CA ILE A 224 3.01 -11.56 -10.66
C ILE A 224 4.08 -11.87 -9.61
N HIS A 225 4.09 -13.07 -9.01
CA HIS A 225 5.10 -13.45 -8.04
C HIS A 225 6.51 -13.49 -8.62
N SER A 226 6.67 -13.92 -9.88
CA SER A 226 7.95 -13.89 -10.57
C SER A 226 8.45 -12.46 -10.79
N LEU A 227 7.57 -11.55 -11.21
CA LEU A 227 7.91 -10.13 -11.36
C LEU A 227 8.30 -9.48 -10.02
N ILE A 228 7.55 -9.78 -8.96
CA ILE A 228 7.89 -9.31 -7.60
C ILE A 228 9.28 -9.83 -7.20
N ALA A 229 9.56 -11.12 -7.42
CA ALA A 229 10.85 -11.70 -7.07
C ALA A 229 12.00 -11.01 -7.82
N VAL A 230 11.87 -10.83 -9.14
CA VAL A 230 12.86 -10.12 -9.97
C VAL A 230 13.06 -8.68 -9.51
N TYR A 231 11.98 -7.95 -9.23
CA TYR A 231 12.05 -6.58 -8.69
C TYR A 231 12.83 -6.53 -7.37
N LEU A 232 12.57 -7.47 -6.46
CA LEU A 232 13.21 -7.54 -5.15
C LEU A 232 14.68 -8.02 -5.19
N LEU A 233 15.19 -8.52 -6.32
CA LEU A 233 16.61 -8.79 -6.51
C LEU A 233 17.44 -7.52 -6.74
N VAL A 234 16.83 -6.42 -7.13
CA VAL A 234 17.48 -5.12 -7.28
C VAL A 234 17.47 -4.41 -5.93
N PRO A 235 18.65 -4.09 -5.32
CA PRO A 235 18.70 -3.40 -4.04
C PRO A 235 17.96 -2.06 -4.07
N GLN A 236 17.05 -1.85 -3.12
CA GLN A 236 16.27 -0.60 -2.97
C GLN A 236 16.85 0.29 -1.85
N SER A 237 17.87 -0.19 -1.16
CA SER A 237 18.49 0.47 0.00
C SER A 237 19.99 0.17 0.06
N ASP A 238 20.75 1.09 0.61
CA ASP A 238 22.19 0.92 0.86
C ASP A 238 22.48 0.13 2.16
N PHE A 239 21.47 -0.11 2.99
CA PHE A 239 21.61 -0.82 4.27
C PHE A 239 21.55 -2.34 4.08
N LEU A 240 22.65 -3.05 4.42
CA LEU A 240 22.75 -4.50 4.29
C LEU A 240 21.58 -5.24 4.97
N LEU A 241 21.14 -4.80 6.14
CA LEU A 241 20.01 -5.40 6.84
C LEU A 241 18.73 -5.35 5.99
N VAL A 242 18.47 -4.21 5.34
CA VAL A 242 17.30 -4.01 4.48
C VAL A 242 17.40 -4.87 3.23
N GLN A 243 18.60 -4.98 2.63
CA GLN A 243 18.84 -5.85 1.47
C GLN A 243 18.63 -7.34 1.82
N ILE A 244 19.09 -7.81 2.99
CA ILE A 244 18.85 -9.18 3.46
C ILE A 244 17.33 -9.43 3.62
N PHE A 245 16.61 -8.48 4.20
CA PHE A 245 15.17 -8.58 4.36
C PHE A 245 14.46 -8.61 3.01
N GLN A 246 14.87 -7.77 2.07
CA GLN A 246 14.38 -7.72 0.69
C GLN A 246 14.59 -9.04 -0.05
N LEU A 247 15.78 -9.64 0.06
CA LEU A 247 16.06 -10.97 -0.52
C LEU A 247 15.20 -12.07 0.10
N SER A 248 14.95 -12.00 1.41
CA SER A 248 14.04 -12.94 2.09
C SER A 248 12.61 -12.85 1.53
N LEU A 249 12.14 -11.65 1.23
CA LEU A 249 10.85 -11.42 0.57
C LEU A 249 10.85 -11.96 -0.87
N ALA A 250 11.96 -11.83 -1.61
CA ALA A 250 12.10 -12.42 -2.94
C ALA A 250 11.97 -13.95 -2.88
N CYS A 251 12.67 -14.61 -1.94
CA CYS A 251 12.56 -16.05 -1.70
C CYS A 251 11.12 -16.47 -1.35
N LEU A 252 10.42 -15.68 -0.54
CA LEU A 252 9.01 -15.92 -0.20
C LEU A 252 8.12 -15.84 -1.45
N SER A 253 8.36 -14.87 -2.34
CA SER A 253 7.63 -14.74 -3.61
C SER A 253 7.85 -15.95 -4.51
N VAL A 254 9.09 -16.39 -4.69
CA VAL A 254 9.43 -17.61 -5.46
C VAL A 254 8.75 -18.84 -4.86
N SER A 255 8.80 -19.00 -3.54
CA SER A 255 8.16 -20.13 -2.83
C SER A 255 6.65 -20.17 -3.08
N LYS A 256 5.99 -19.02 -3.10
CA LYS A 256 4.55 -18.91 -3.40
C LYS A 256 4.27 -19.24 -4.87
N ALA A 257 5.10 -18.77 -5.81
CA ALA A 257 4.98 -19.13 -7.23
C ALA A 257 5.06 -20.65 -7.45
N ILE A 258 6.05 -21.31 -6.85
CA ILE A 258 6.23 -22.77 -6.91
C ILE A 258 5.00 -23.48 -6.32
N TYR A 259 4.49 -23.01 -5.17
CA TYR A 259 3.28 -23.56 -4.57
C TYR A 259 2.07 -23.48 -5.52
N LEU A 260 1.86 -22.33 -6.19
CA LEU A 260 0.77 -22.13 -7.14
C LEU A 260 0.88 -23.06 -8.36
N ILE A 261 2.09 -23.28 -8.87
CA ILE A 261 2.35 -24.24 -9.96
C ILE A 261 1.96 -25.65 -9.52
N LYS A 262 2.41 -26.10 -8.34
CA LYS A 262 2.09 -27.46 -7.83
C LYS A 262 0.58 -27.65 -7.67
N VAL A 263 -0.14 -26.67 -7.11
CA VAL A 263 -1.60 -26.74 -6.95
C VAL A 263 -2.30 -26.76 -8.31
N SER A 264 -1.85 -25.99 -9.29
CA SER A 264 -2.44 -25.98 -10.64
C SER A 264 -2.19 -27.26 -11.43
N LEU A 265 -1.06 -27.94 -11.19
CA LEU A 265 -0.76 -29.25 -11.79
C LEU A 265 -1.60 -30.36 -11.16
N TRP A 266 -1.78 -30.34 -9.84
CA TRP A 266 -2.60 -31.32 -9.13
C TRP A 266 -4.07 -31.30 -9.57
N LEU A 267 -4.61 -30.10 -9.86
CA LEU A 267 -5.95 -29.93 -10.44
C LEU A 267 -6.08 -30.48 -11.89
N ARG A 268 -4.98 -30.95 -12.51
CA ARG A 268 -5.00 -31.62 -13.82
C ARG A 268 -5.16 -33.13 -13.72
N THR A 269 -4.86 -33.70 -12.56
CA THR A 269 -4.83 -35.14 -12.34
C THR A 269 -6.07 -35.67 -11.62
N THR A 270 -6.93 -34.77 -11.15
CA THR A 270 -8.25 -35.06 -10.60
C THR A 270 -9.36 -34.52 -11.48
#